data_90a3379133e3f7ac85db6c59dda14c10
#
_entry.id   90a3379133e3f7ac85db6c59dda14c10
#
_cell.length_a   1.000
_cell.length_b   1.000
_cell.length_c   1.000
_cell.angle_alpha   90.00
_cell.angle_beta   90.00
_cell.angle_gamma   90.00
#
_symmetry.space_group_name_H-M   'P 1'
#
loop_
_entity.id
_entity.type
_entity.pdbx_description
1 polymer ?
#
loop_
_entity_poly.entity_id
_entity_poly.type
_entity_poly.pdbx_seq_one_letter_code
_entity_poly.pdbx_strand_id
1 'polypeptide(L)'
;MATTEGLIRGDDGKLRCAWGGSTPEYAAYHDGEWGRPVTDDARLFEKICLEGFQSGLSWLTILRKRENFREAFARFDIARVAKFGERDVERLVEDAGIIRHR
;
A
#
# COMPACT_ATOMS: atom_id res chain seq x y z
N MET A 1 21.01 -28.09 -7.57
CA MET A 1 19.93 -27.59 -8.46
C MET A 1 19.19 -26.46 -7.76
N ALA A 2 18.97 -25.38 -8.47
CA ALA A 2 18.22 -24.27 -7.88
C ALA A 2 16.76 -24.66 -7.69
N THR A 3 16.19 -24.30 -6.53
CA THR A 3 14.78 -24.52 -6.26
C THR A 3 13.98 -23.30 -6.77
N THR A 4 12.78 -23.56 -7.29
CA THR A 4 11.83 -22.52 -7.65
C THR A 4 10.68 -22.44 -6.64
N GLU A 5 10.82 -23.15 -5.51
CA GLU A 5 9.82 -23.09 -4.45
C GLU A 5 9.63 -21.65 -3.96
N GLY A 6 8.37 -21.19 -3.88
CA GLY A 6 8.06 -19.81 -3.54
C GLY A 6 8.18 -18.84 -4.70
N LEU A 7 8.54 -19.30 -5.89
CA LEU A 7 8.66 -18.48 -7.10
C LEU A 7 7.65 -18.91 -8.14
N ILE A 8 7.21 -17.97 -8.96
CA ILE A 8 6.37 -18.23 -10.12
C ILE A 8 6.96 -17.55 -11.35
N ARG A 9 6.65 -18.07 -12.52
CA ARG A 9 7.06 -17.49 -13.79
C ARG A 9 5.91 -16.65 -14.34
N GLY A 10 6.18 -15.38 -14.60
CA GLY A 10 5.20 -14.47 -15.20
C GLY A 10 5.09 -14.67 -16.71
N ASP A 11 4.11 -13.99 -17.32
CA ASP A 11 3.89 -14.00 -18.76
C ASP A 11 5.09 -13.45 -19.53
N ASP A 12 5.88 -12.58 -18.90
CA ASP A 12 7.11 -12.02 -19.47
C ASP A 12 8.32 -12.97 -19.36
N GLY A 13 8.12 -14.19 -18.83
CA GLY A 13 9.16 -15.18 -18.64
C GLY A 13 10.04 -14.98 -17.41
N LYS A 14 9.80 -13.95 -16.62
CA LYS A 14 10.59 -13.65 -15.43
C LYS A 14 10.04 -14.37 -14.20
N LEU A 15 10.95 -14.80 -13.34
CA LEU A 15 10.57 -15.39 -12.05
C LEU A 15 10.33 -14.29 -11.02
N ARG A 16 9.27 -14.45 -10.23
CA ARG A 16 8.93 -13.53 -9.14
C ARG A 16 8.57 -14.33 -7.89
N CYS A 17 8.60 -13.65 -6.74
CA CYS A 17 7.99 -14.22 -5.55
C CYS A 17 6.53 -14.57 -5.86
N ALA A 18 6.06 -15.71 -5.35
CA ALA A 18 4.72 -16.22 -5.68
C ALA A 18 3.62 -15.18 -5.41
N TRP A 19 3.72 -14.44 -4.30
CA TRP A 19 2.74 -13.41 -3.97
C TRP A 19 2.72 -12.25 -4.98
N GLY A 20 3.88 -11.96 -5.61
CA GLY A 20 4.04 -10.84 -6.53
C GLY A 20 3.53 -11.10 -7.94
N GLY A 21 3.03 -12.31 -8.22
CA GLY A 21 2.54 -12.64 -9.55
C GLY A 21 1.05 -12.93 -9.61
N SER A 22 0.33 -12.78 -8.50
CA SER A 22 -1.08 -13.16 -8.42
C SER A 22 -2.01 -12.26 -9.23
N THR A 23 -1.66 -10.98 -9.38
CA THR A 23 -2.41 -10.00 -10.18
C THR A 23 -1.45 -9.04 -10.86
N PRO A 24 -1.89 -8.35 -11.94
CA PRO A 24 -1.07 -7.31 -12.59
C PRO A 24 -0.65 -6.19 -11.63
N GLU A 25 -1.55 -5.73 -10.75
CA GLU A 25 -1.23 -4.68 -9.78
C GLU A 25 -0.17 -5.14 -8.79
N TYR A 26 -0.23 -6.38 -8.34
CA TYR A 26 0.76 -6.93 -7.42
C TYR A 26 2.12 -7.12 -8.10
N ALA A 27 2.12 -7.56 -9.35
CA ALA A 27 3.35 -7.68 -10.12
C ALA A 27 4.03 -6.33 -10.30
N ALA A 28 3.27 -5.30 -10.62
CA ALA A 28 3.80 -3.94 -10.75
C ALA A 28 4.39 -3.43 -9.43
N TYR A 29 3.70 -3.66 -8.32
CA TYR A 29 4.19 -3.30 -6.99
C TYR A 29 5.49 -4.05 -6.65
N HIS A 30 5.50 -5.36 -6.86
CA HIS A 30 6.66 -6.21 -6.60
C HIS A 30 7.88 -5.74 -7.40
N ASP A 31 7.69 -5.47 -8.68
CA ASP A 31 8.79 -5.15 -9.58
C ASP A 31 9.30 -3.71 -9.41
N GLY A 32 8.39 -2.78 -9.14
CA GLY A 32 8.72 -1.36 -9.12
C GLY A 32 8.97 -0.74 -7.75
N GLU A 33 8.42 -1.32 -6.70
CA GLU A 33 8.41 -0.70 -5.38
C GLU A 33 9.00 -1.56 -4.29
N TRP A 34 8.63 -2.84 -4.22
CA TRP A 34 9.06 -3.72 -3.15
C TRP A 34 10.57 -3.93 -3.15
N GLY A 35 11.18 -3.80 -1.98
CA GLY A 35 12.62 -3.97 -1.82
C GLY A 35 13.46 -2.80 -2.33
N ARG A 36 12.83 -1.70 -2.75
CA ARG A 36 13.54 -0.51 -3.20
C ARG A 36 13.54 0.55 -2.10
N PRO A 37 14.68 1.23 -1.89
CA PRO A 37 14.77 2.27 -0.86
C PRO A 37 13.81 3.43 -1.12
N VAL A 38 13.21 3.96 -0.05
CA VAL A 38 12.40 5.16 -0.08
C VAL A 38 12.97 6.13 0.94
N THR A 39 13.24 7.35 0.51
CA THR A 39 13.86 8.38 1.36
C THR A 39 12.98 9.63 1.52
N ASP A 40 11.91 9.75 0.76
CA ASP A 40 10.98 10.86 0.86
C ASP A 40 10.10 10.71 2.10
N ASP A 41 10.01 11.77 2.92
CA ASP A 41 9.27 11.72 4.18
C ASP A 41 7.78 11.43 4.00
N ALA A 42 7.14 12.03 3.01
CA ALA A 42 5.73 11.78 2.73
C ALA A 42 5.49 10.31 2.33
N ARG A 43 6.40 9.75 1.53
CA ARG A 43 6.33 8.34 1.12
C ARG A 43 6.56 7.38 2.29
N LEU A 44 7.48 7.72 3.17
CA LEU A 44 7.73 6.92 4.38
C LEU A 44 6.54 6.98 5.33
N PHE A 45 5.97 8.16 5.54
CA PHE A 45 4.78 8.33 6.36
C PHE A 45 3.60 7.56 5.79
N GLU A 46 3.37 7.67 4.48
CA GLU A 46 2.35 6.89 3.78
C GLU A 46 2.52 5.39 4.07
N LYS A 47 3.73 4.89 3.93
CA LYS A 47 4.01 3.46 4.11
C LYS A 47 3.72 3.00 5.54
N ILE A 48 4.14 3.76 6.53
CA ILE A 48 3.86 3.46 7.93
C ILE A 48 2.35 3.41 8.18
N CYS A 49 1.61 4.38 7.67
CA CYS A 49 0.16 4.42 7.81
C CYS A 49 -0.52 3.24 7.12
N LEU A 50 -0.13 2.95 5.87
CA LEU A 50 -0.72 1.85 5.12
C LEU A 50 -0.45 0.51 5.79
N GLU A 51 0.72 0.29 6.32
CA GLU A 51 1.04 -0.92 7.06
C GLU A 51 0.20 -1.06 8.34
N GLY A 52 -0.07 0.06 9.02
CA GLY A 52 -0.97 0.07 10.16
C GLY A 52 -2.40 -0.31 9.76
N PHE A 53 -2.89 0.23 8.67
CA PHE A 53 -4.23 -0.09 8.16
C PHE A 53 -4.36 -1.54 7.68
N GLN A 54 -3.25 -2.19 7.34
CA GLN A 54 -3.25 -3.57 6.87
C GLN A 54 -3.65 -4.57 7.95
N SER A 55 -3.64 -4.24 9.21
CA SER A 55 -3.88 -5.19 10.31
C SER A 55 -5.07 -6.10 10.04
N GLY A 56 -4.81 -7.41 9.95
CA GLY A 56 -5.84 -8.42 9.66
C GLY A 56 -6.27 -8.50 8.20
N LEU A 57 -5.64 -7.76 7.29
CA LEU A 57 -6.01 -7.70 5.88
C LEU A 57 -4.82 -8.07 4.99
N SER A 58 -5.08 -8.37 3.72
CA SER A 58 -4.01 -8.60 2.76
C SER A 58 -3.41 -7.28 2.29
N TRP A 59 -2.11 -7.29 1.95
CA TRP A 59 -1.47 -6.12 1.38
C TRP A 59 -2.12 -5.69 0.05
N LEU A 60 -2.58 -6.66 -0.74
CA LEU A 60 -3.27 -6.35 -2.00
C LEU A 60 -4.53 -5.50 -1.76
N THR A 61 -5.28 -5.77 -0.69
CA THR A 61 -6.45 -4.96 -0.31
C THR A 61 -6.04 -3.51 -0.07
N ILE A 62 -4.96 -3.30 0.67
CA ILE A 62 -4.44 -1.96 0.96
C ILE A 62 -3.92 -1.30 -0.31
N LEU A 63 -3.17 -2.05 -1.13
CA LEU A 63 -2.61 -1.55 -2.37
C LEU A 63 -3.70 -1.04 -3.33
N ARG A 64 -4.81 -1.76 -3.43
CA ARG A 64 -5.95 -1.35 -4.26
C ARG A 64 -6.65 -0.09 -3.76
N LYS A 65 -6.56 0.18 -2.47
CA LYS A 65 -7.13 1.38 -1.84
C LYS A 65 -6.12 2.52 -1.71
N ARG A 66 -4.88 2.31 -2.14
CA ARG A 66 -3.77 3.26 -1.90
C ARG A 66 -4.07 4.68 -2.37
N GLU A 67 -4.61 4.84 -3.58
CA GLU A 67 -4.92 6.15 -4.10
C GLU A 67 -6.04 6.83 -3.30
N ASN A 68 -7.02 6.05 -2.85
CA ASN A 68 -8.08 6.56 -1.97
C ASN A 68 -7.51 7.05 -0.64
N PHE A 69 -6.55 6.32 -0.07
CA PHE A 69 -5.85 6.75 1.14
C PHE A 69 -5.08 8.05 0.90
N ARG A 70 -4.41 8.17 -0.24
CA ARG A 70 -3.67 9.39 -0.58
C ARG A 70 -4.60 10.61 -0.65
N GLU A 71 -5.75 10.47 -1.27
CA GLU A 71 -6.74 11.55 -1.33
C GLU A 71 -7.29 11.87 0.05
N ALA A 72 -7.61 10.86 0.85
CA ALA A 72 -8.21 11.04 2.17
C ALA A 72 -7.25 11.70 3.16
N PHE A 73 -5.94 11.45 3.04
CA PHE A 73 -4.93 11.92 3.99
C PHE A 73 -4.02 13.02 3.42
N ALA A 74 -4.56 13.85 2.52
CA ALA A 74 -3.84 15.00 1.96
C ALA A 74 -2.49 14.60 1.36
N ARG A 75 -2.45 13.49 0.62
CA ARG A 75 -1.26 12.91 0.00
C ARG A 75 -0.16 12.60 1.01
N PHE A 76 -0.54 12.34 2.25
CA PHE A 76 0.36 12.07 3.37
C PHE A 76 1.37 13.19 3.61
N ASP A 77 0.94 14.42 3.34
CA ASP A 77 1.69 15.60 3.74
C ASP A 77 1.64 15.69 5.27
N ILE A 78 2.78 15.52 5.91
CA ILE A 78 2.87 15.41 7.37
C ILE A 78 2.31 16.66 8.05
N ALA A 79 2.65 17.84 7.55
CA ALA A 79 2.20 19.10 8.14
C ALA A 79 0.67 19.24 8.04
N ARG A 80 0.08 18.82 6.93
CA ARG A 80 -1.37 18.87 6.74
C ARG A 80 -2.09 17.86 7.62
N VAL A 81 -1.62 16.63 7.67
CA VAL A 81 -2.23 15.60 8.51
C VAL A 81 -2.13 15.98 9.98
N ALA A 82 -1.03 16.60 10.40
CA ALA A 82 -0.85 17.07 11.77
C ALA A 82 -1.92 18.09 12.20
N LYS A 83 -2.56 18.75 11.24
CA LYS A 83 -3.62 19.72 11.49
C LYS A 83 -5.03 19.12 11.43
N PHE A 84 -5.15 17.84 11.17
CA PHE A 84 -6.45 17.17 11.15
C PHE A 84 -7.13 17.29 12.51
N GLY A 85 -8.42 17.62 12.49
CA GLY A 85 -9.25 17.74 13.65
C GLY A 85 -10.44 16.80 13.62
N GLU A 86 -11.40 17.01 14.50
CA GLU A 86 -12.56 16.13 14.63
C GLU A 86 -13.36 15.98 13.33
N ARG A 87 -13.49 17.04 12.55
CA ARG A 87 -14.19 16.98 11.26
C ARG A 87 -13.50 16.05 10.28
N ASP A 88 -12.16 16.02 10.30
CA ASP A 88 -11.40 15.10 9.45
C ASP A 88 -11.59 13.67 9.91
N VAL A 89 -11.63 13.41 11.21
CA VAL A 89 -11.92 12.10 11.77
C VAL A 89 -13.29 11.62 11.31
N GLU A 90 -14.30 12.46 11.41
CA GLU A 90 -15.67 12.13 10.97
C GLU A 90 -15.71 11.83 9.48
N ARG A 91 -15.04 12.63 8.67
CA ARG A 91 -14.96 12.41 7.22
C ARG A 91 -14.30 11.06 6.88
N LEU A 92 -13.21 10.74 7.56
CA LEU A 92 -12.47 9.50 7.33
C LEU A 92 -13.28 8.26 7.75
N VAL A 93 -13.99 8.33 8.85
CA VAL A 93 -14.82 7.23 9.35
C VAL A 93 -15.94 6.90 8.36
N GLU A 94 -16.41 7.88 7.59
CA GLU A 94 -17.47 7.71 6.61
C GLU A 94 -16.94 7.34 5.21
N ASP A 95 -15.63 7.40 4.99
CA ASP A 95 -15.04 7.16 3.66
C ASP A 95 -14.98 5.66 3.35
N ALA A 96 -15.87 5.22 2.47
CA ALA A 96 -15.94 3.81 2.06
C ALA A 96 -14.74 3.35 1.21
N GLY A 97 -13.94 4.30 0.70
CA GLY A 97 -12.77 4.00 -0.13
C GLY A 97 -11.54 3.58 0.65
N ILE A 98 -11.56 3.70 1.97
CA ILE A 98 -10.44 3.36 2.86
C ILE A 98 -10.88 2.37 3.92
N ILE A 99 -9.92 1.90 4.72
CA ILE A 99 -10.21 1.09 5.90
C ILE A 99 -10.73 2.03 7.00
N ARG A 100 -11.96 1.81 7.44
CA ARG A 100 -12.68 2.72 8.34
C ARG A 100 -12.64 2.23 9.78
N HIS A 101 -11.55 2.58 10.47
CA HIS A 101 -11.43 2.35 11.92
C HIS A 101 -11.08 3.65 12.62
N ARG A 102 -11.75 3.88 13.72
CA ARG A 102 -11.49 5.01 14.58
C ARG A 102 -10.23 4.82 15.40
#